data_956b0c4d1fcf87445b9bae671406dbaf
#
_entry.id   956b0c4d1fcf87445b9bae671406dbaf
#
_cell.length_a   1.000
_cell.length_b   1.000
_cell.length_c   1.000
_cell.angle_alpha   90.00
_cell.angle_beta   90.00
_cell.angle_gamma   90.00
#
_symmetry.space_group_name_H-M   'P 1'
#
loop_
_entity.id
_entity.type
_entity.pdbx_description
1 polymer ?
#
loop_
_entity_poly.entity_id
_entity_poly.type
_entity_poly.pdbx_seq_one_letter_code
_entity_poly.pdbx_strand_id
1 'polypeptide(L)'
;MMLARFLLLLCLAATASVSVAQVHRVVTLGGSVTEIVYALGEGGRVVADDESSLYPDAALRLPRVGYYRSVPLEGVVSMNPDLVLASENAGPPATLQRLSELGIATVVVSDQPSVESLYRRIEQIAGQLGVAHKGQSLTRHIRNEVAAAIAQPSRPQRAIVLVNRTGSFMAAGAGTAADAVLNLAGLDNVLSAQQGYKPVSAEGLAVLAPDLIIVTAASVHASGGLDAFRQRAGIASTPAATHKRIEVMDDLLILGIGPRVAQALQQLKKASQ
;
A
#
# COMPACT_ATOMS: atom_id res chain seq x y z
N MET A 1 69.33 -24.40 38.47
CA MET A 1 68.91 -24.18 37.08
C MET A 1 67.45 -24.57 36.97
N MET A 2 66.54 -23.59 37.10
CA MET A 2 65.06 -23.79 37.04
C MET A 2 64.55 -23.38 35.67
N LEU A 3 64.04 -24.33 34.87
CA LEU A 3 63.35 -24.08 33.61
C LEU A 3 61.91 -23.62 33.90
N ALA A 4 61.62 -22.37 33.63
CA ALA A 4 60.26 -21.84 33.64
C ALA A 4 59.51 -22.29 32.38
N ARG A 5 58.48 -23.13 32.53
CA ARG A 5 57.57 -23.51 31.51
C ARG A 5 56.48 -22.41 31.39
N PHE A 6 56.52 -21.58 30.33
CA PHE A 6 55.47 -20.68 29.96
C PHE A 6 54.35 -21.48 29.27
N LEU A 7 53.23 -21.64 29.96
CA LEU A 7 52.01 -22.21 29.38
C LEU A 7 51.23 -21.09 28.69
N LEU A 8 51.31 -21.05 27.36
CA LEU A 8 50.52 -20.12 26.54
C LEU A 8 49.09 -20.66 26.43
N LEU A 9 48.16 -20.13 27.24
CA LEU A 9 46.73 -20.40 27.11
C LEU A 9 46.19 -19.59 25.92
N LEU A 10 46.02 -20.27 24.79
CA LEU A 10 45.34 -19.73 23.61
C LEU A 10 43.81 -19.75 23.88
N CYS A 11 43.24 -18.64 24.37
CA CYS A 11 41.79 -18.47 24.43
C CYS A 11 41.22 -18.33 23.01
N LEU A 12 40.73 -19.45 22.47
CA LEU A 12 39.94 -19.46 21.25
C LEU A 12 38.56 -18.89 21.58
N ALA A 13 38.41 -17.60 21.42
CA ALA A 13 37.10 -16.97 21.49
C ALA A 13 36.26 -17.47 20.30
N ALA A 14 35.47 -18.49 20.53
CA ALA A 14 34.43 -18.91 19.58
C ALA A 14 33.41 -17.79 19.46
N THR A 15 33.54 -16.94 18.46
CA THR A 15 32.48 -16.04 18.04
C THR A 15 31.35 -16.89 17.50
N ALA A 16 30.37 -17.20 18.36
CA ALA A 16 29.11 -17.78 17.93
C ALA A 16 28.42 -16.74 17.00
N SER A 17 28.63 -16.91 15.71
CA SER A 17 27.82 -16.22 14.73
C SER A 17 26.39 -16.67 14.95
N VAL A 18 25.54 -15.79 15.53
CA VAL A 18 24.09 -16.01 15.57
C VAL A 18 23.65 -16.01 14.11
N SER A 19 23.50 -17.20 13.54
CA SER A 19 22.86 -17.37 12.25
C SER A 19 21.41 -16.96 12.42
N VAL A 20 21.08 -15.73 12.07
CA VAL A 20 19.68 -15.35 11.88
C VAL A 20 19.16 -16.23 10.74
N ALA A 21 18.23 -17.12 11.05
CA ALA A 21 17.61 -17.97 10.05
C ALA A 21 17.10 -17.07 8.92
N GLN A 22 17.62 -17.29 7.73
CA GLN A 22 17.24 -16.47 6.58
C GLN A 22 15.79 -16.78 6.24
N VAL A 23 14.94 -15.75 6.24
CA VAL A 23 13.54 -15.86 5.84
C VAL A 23 13.47 -16.18 4.34
N HIS A 24 12.83 -17.28 3.97
CA HIS A 24 12.72 -17.74 2.58
C HIS A 24 11.30 -17.75 2.06
N ARG A 25 10.30 -17.90 2.93
CA ARG A 25 8.90 -18.07 2.57
C ARG A 25 8.07 -17.00 3.25
N VAL A 26 7.74 -15.96 2.51
CA VAL A 26 6.99 -14.79 3.01
C VAL A 26 5.57 -14.83 2.48
N VAL A 27 4.59 -14.66 3.36
CA VAL A 27 3.22 -14.29 2.98
C VAL A 27 3.04 -12.82 3.27
N THR A 28 2.50 -12.07 2.31
CA THR A 28 2.24 -10.63 2.45
C THR A 28 0.74 -10.36 2.49
N LEU A 29 0.31 -9.54 3.45
CA LEU A 29 -1.09 -9.17 3.68
C LEU A 29 -1.24 -7.64 3.60
N GLY A 30 -1.74 -7.16 2.47
CA GLY A 30 -1.88 -5.77 2.09
C GLY A 30 -1.05 -5.40 0.86
N GLY A 31 -1.69 -4.83 -0.17
CA GLY A 31 -1.06 -4.57 -1.46
C GLY A 31 0.19 -3.70 -1.39
N SER A 32 0.22 -2.70 -0.51
CA SER A 32 1.40 -1.86 -0.31
C SER A 32 2.56 -2.60 0.38
N VAL A 33 2.26 -3.61 1.22
CA VAL A 33 3.27 -4.49 1.83
C VAL A 33 3.93 -5.34 0.76
N THR A 34 3.13 -5.97 -0.10
CA THR A 34 3.62 -6.75 -1.25
C THR A 34 4.48 -5.90 -2.17
N GLU A 35 4.00 -4.72 -2.55
CA GLU A 35 4.74 -3.80 -3.43
C GLU A 35 6.12 -3.43 -2.85
N ILE A 36 6.22 -3.20 -1.53
CA ILE A 36 7.49 -2.89 -0.86
C ILE A 36 8.45 -4.08 -0.92
N VAL A 37 7.99 -5.31 -0.66
CA VAL A 37 8.85 -6.50 -0.74
C VAL A 37 9.45 -6.63 -2.15
N TYR A 38 8.65 -6.40 -3.18
CA TYR A 38 9.14 -6.41 -4.57
C TYR A 38 10.09 -5.23 -4.86
N ALA A 39 9.78 -4.02 -4.37
CA ALA A 39 10.64 -2.85 -4.55
C ALA A 39 12.01 -2.99 -3.87
N LEU A 40 12.09 -3.76 -2.77
CA LEU A 40 13.34 -4.15 -2.13
C LEU A 40 14.14 -5.22 -2.90
N GLY A 41 13.57 -5.78 -3.99
CA GLY A 41 14.18 -6.87 -4.76
C GLY A 41 14.06 -8.24 -4.07
N GLU A 42 13.14 -8.38 -3.11
CA GLU A 42 12.93 -9.60 -2.32
C GLU A 42 11.66 -10.36 -2.73
N GLY A 43 11.02 -9.97 -3.83
CA GLY A 43 9.79 -10.60 -4.35
C GLY A 43 9.90 -12.11 -4.57
N GLY A 44 11.11 -12.63 -4.85
CA GLY A 44 11.34 -14.07 -4.99
C GLY A 44 11.12 -14.89 -3.70
N ARG A 45 11.01 -14.22 -2.53
CA ARG A 45 10.69 -14.85 -1.25
C ARG A 45 9.17 -14.92 -0.99
N VAL A 46 8.35 -14.17 -1.74
CA VAL A 46 6.89 -14.16 -1.55
C VAL A 46 6.31 -15.43 -2.15
N VAL A 47 5.72 -16.25 -1.30
CA VAL A 47 5.09 -17.54 -1.70
C VAL A 47 3.59 -17.43 -1.88
N ALA A 48 2.96 -16.42 -1.27
CA ALA A 48 1.55 -16.07 -1.46
C ALA A 48 1.30 -14.64 -0.99
N ASP A 49 0.24 -14.04 -1.48
CA ASP A 49 -0.19 -12.70 -1.11
C ASP A 49 -1.72 -12.61 -1.00
N ASP A 50 -2.26 -11.44 -0.68
CA ASP A 50 -3.70 -11.22 -0.57
C ASP A 50 -4.31 -10.60 -1.84
N GLU A 51 -5.64 -10.59 -1.92
CA GLU A 51 -6.40 -10.08 -3.06
C GLU A 51 -6.14 -8.61 -3.39
N SER A 52 -5.60 -7.82 -2.45
CA SER A 52 -5.23 -6.42 -2.69
C SER A 52 -3.86 -6.23 -3.34
N SER A 53 -3.08 -7.29 -3.50
CA SER A 53 -1.73 -7.29 -4.06
C SER A 53 -1.76 -7.25 -5.59
N LEU A 54 -2.09 -6.07 -6.15
CA LEU A 54 -2.33 -5.88 -7.58
C LEU A 54 -1.08 -5.45 -8.37
N TYR A 55 0.06 -5.23 -7.69
CA TYR A 55 1.31 -4.80 -8.30
C TYR A 55 2.52 -5.39 -7.54
N PRO A 56 3.61 -5.73 -8.25
CA PRO A 56 3.79 -5.77 -9.72
C PRO A 56 3.09 -6.97 -10.36
N ASP A 57 3.13 -7.08 -11.69
CA ASP A 57 2.53 -8.20 -12.44
C ASP A 57 3.00 -9.58 -11.96
N ALA A 58 4.22 -9.67 -11.39
CA ALA A 58 4.73 -10.88 -10.79
C ALA A 58 3.90 -11.34 -9.59
N ALA A 59 3.36 -10.42 -8.79
CA ALA A 59 2.48 -10.72 -7.66
C ALA A 59 1.16 -11.34 -8.11
N LEU A 60 0.63 -10.93 -9.28
CA LEU A 60 -0.63 -11.46 -9.81
C LEU A 60 -0.61 -12.97 -10.09
N ARG A 61 0.57 -13.56 -10.16
CA ARG A 61 0.78 -15.00 -10.46
C ARG A 61 0.90 -15.85 -9.19
N LEU A 62 0.94 -15.22 -8.02
CA LEU A 62 1.06 -15.93 -6.75
C LEU A 62 -0.30 -16.49 -6.27
N PRO A 63 -0.29 -17.55 -5.47
CA PRO A 63 -1.46 -17.99 -4.74
C PRO A 63 -2.04 -16.86 -3.88
N ARG A 64 -3.38 -16.72 -3.86
CA ARG A 64 -4.09 -15.75 -3.04
C ARG A 64 -4.59 -16.41 -1.75
N VAL A 65 -4.26 -15.81 -0.62
CA VAL A 65 -4.75 -16.27 0.69
C VAL A 65 -6.05 -15.60 1.15
N GLY A 66 -6.76 -14.94 0.25
CA GLY A 66 -7.99 -14.19 0.54
C GLY A 66 -7.72 -12.69 0.71
N TYR A 67 -8.66 -11.97 1.33
CA TYR A 67 -8.57 -10.51 1.51
C TYR A 67 -7.95 -10.15 2.87
N TYR A 68 -6.94 -9.30 2.88
CA TYR A 68 -6.15 -9.00 4.08
C TYR A 68 -6.97 -8.47 5.28
N ARG A 69 -8.12 -7.83 5.08
CA ARG A 69 -9.00 -7.39 6.19
C ARG A 69 -9.89 -8.50 6.76
N SER A 70 -9.92 -9.67 6.11
CA SER A 70 -10.66 -10.85 6.53
C SER A 70 -9.82 -12.10 6.23
N VAL A 71 -8.64 -12.16 6.82
CA VAL A 71 -7.62 -13.19 6.56
C VAL A 71 -8.12 -14.56 6.99
N PRO A 72 -8.23 -15.55 6.09
CA PRO A 72 -8.51 -16.93 6.46
C PRO A 72 -7.24 -17.58 7.01
N LEU A 73 -7.31 -18.06 8.25
CA LEU A 73 -6.16 -18.69 8.94
C LEU A 73 -5.56 -19.84 8.14
N GLU A 74 -6.42 -20.75 7.68
CA GLU A 74 -6.05 -21.96 6.96
C GLU A 74 -5.35 -21.65 5.63
N GLY A 75 -5.81 -20.59 4.95
CA GLY A 75 -5.20 -20.12 3.69
C GLY A 75 -3.74 -19.71 3.90
N VAL A 76 -3.45 -18.99 4.97
CA VAL A 76 -2.08 -18.56 5.29
C VAL A 76 -1.23 -19.76 5.75
N VAL A 77 -1.75 -20.59 6.66
CA VAL A 77 -1.04 -21.75 7.20
C VAL A 77 -0.67 -22.75 6.11
N SER A 78 -1.57 -22.97 5.12
CA SER A 78 -1.32 -23.90 4.01
C SER A 78 -0.14 -23.51 3.12
N MET A 79 0.25 -22.23 3.14
CA MET A 79 1.43 -21.73 2.40
C MET A 79 2.73 -22.05 3.12
N ASN A 80 2.70 -22.57 4.34
CA ASN A 80 3.87 -22.90 5.17
C ASN A 80 4.92 -21.76 5.18
N PRO A 81 4.55 -20.56 5.62
CA PRO A 81 5.45 -19.42 5.63
C PRO A 81 6.41 -19.44 6.82
N ASP A 82 7.62 -18.88 6.61
CA ASP A 82 8.56 -18.54 7.69
C ASP A 82 8.17 -17.21 8.34
N LEU A 83 7.57 -16.31 7.54
CA LEU A 83 7.21 -14.96 7.95
C LEU A 83 5.91 -14.52 7.28
N VAL A 84 5.04 -13.92 8.08
CA VAL A 84 3.88 -13.15 7.60
C VAL A 84 4.15 -11.67 7.83
N LEU A 85 4.14 -10.87 6.76
CA LEU A 85 4.19 -9.41 6.82
C LEU A 85 2.78 -8.89 6.60
N ALA A 86 2.20 -8.28 7.62
CA ALA A 86 0.81 -7.83 7.61
C ALA A 86 0.71 -6.31 7.77
N SER A 87 -0.10 -5.64 6.94
CA SER A 87 -0.54 -4.27 7.20
C SER A 87 -1.21 -4.18 8.58
N GLU A 88 -1.06 -3.08 9.31
CA GLU A 88 -1.81 -2.85 10.57
C GLU A 88 -3.33 -2.81 10.36
N ASN A 89 -3.78 -2.69 9.11
CA ASN A 89 -5.18 -2.81 8.72
C ASN A 89 -5.59 -4.25 8.38
N ALA A 90 -4.67 -5.23 8.50
CA ALA A 90 -4.99 -6.64 8.31
C ALA A 90 -5.76 -7.20 9.52
N GLY A 91 -6.64 -8.14 9.28
CA GLY A 91 -7.46 -8.69 10.36
C GLY A 91 -8.31 -9.89 9.94
N PRO A 92 -9.09 -10.43 10.87
CA PRO A 92 -9.23 -9.93 12.25
C PRO A 92 -7.96 -10.12 13.10
N PRO A 93 -7.73 -9.27 14.12
CA PRO A 93 -6.51 -9.36 14.97
C PRO A 93 -6.30 -10.75 15.60
N ALA A 94 -7.41 -11.45 15.96
CA ALA A 94 -7.35 -12.79 16.49
C ALA A 94 -6.72 -13.81 15.52
N THR A 95 -6.90 -13.63 14.20
CA THR A 95 -6.25 -14.49 13.20
C THR A 95 -4.73 -14.25 13.18
N LEU A 96 -4.28 -13.00 13.24
CA LEU A 96 -2.86 -12.68 13.27
C LEU A 96 -2.19 -13.20 14.55
N GLN A 97 -2.88 -13.07 15.69
CA GLN A 97 -2.44 -13.66 16.95
C GLN A 97 -2.32 -15.19 16.84
N ARG A 98 -3.33 -15.84 16.26
CA ARG A 98 -3.34 -17.29 16.09
C ARG A 98 -2.20 -17.81 15.21
N LEU A 99 -1.84 -17.07 14.16
CA LEU A 99 -0.64 -17.39 13.36
C LEU A 99 0.63 -17.41 14.23
N SER A 100 0.79 -16.41 15.10
CA SER A 100 1.94 -16.34 16.02
C SER A 100 1.93 -17.50 17.04
N GLU A 101 0.77 -17.88 17.59
CA GLU A 101 0.60 -19.02 18.50
C GLU A 101 0.94 -20.36 17.83
N LEU A 102 0.75 -20.47 16.51
CA LEU A 102 1.18 -21.61 15.70
C LEU A 102 2.68 -21.63 15.38
N GLY A 103 3.44 -20.66 15.91
CA GLY A 103 4.89 -20.55 15.69
C GLY A 103 5.27 -19.87 14.36
N ILE A 104 4.32 -19.29 13.64
CA ILE A 104 4.59 -18.55 12.41
C ILE A 104 4.94 -17.10 12.79
N ALA A 105 6.16 -16.65 12.47
CA ALA A 105 6.55 -15.27 12.71
C ALA A 105 5.60 -14.32 11.98
N THR A 106 4.88 -13.48 12.73
CA THR A 106 3.89 -12.55 12.17
C THR A 106 4.23 -11.13 12.61
N VAL A 107 4.53 -10.27 11.65
CA VAL A 107 4.94 -8.88 11.88
C VAL A 107 3.92 -7.94 11.26
N VAL A 108 3.32 -7.12 12.12
CA VAL A 108 2.40 -6.07 11.72
C VAL A 108 3.20 -4.78 11.46
N VAL A 109 3.04 -4.21 10.27
CA VAL A 109 3.76 -3.02 9.84
C VAL A 109 2.81 -1.82 9.68
N SER A 110 3.36 -0.61 9.88
CA SER A 110 2.60 0.64 9.82
C SER A 110 1.92 0.83 8.47
N ASP A 111 0.64 1.23 8.47
CA ASP A 111 -0.14 1.50 7.26
C ASP A 111 -1.13 2.68 7.44
N GLN A 112 -0.68 3.71 8.19
CA GLN A 112 -1.41 4.97 8.29
C GLN A 112 -1.37 5.73 6.97
N PRO A 113 -2.37 6.56 6.66
CA PRO A 113 -2.47 7.30 5.41
C PRO A 113 -1.51 8.49 5.36
N SER A 114 -0.19 8.22 5.36
CA SER A 114 0.86 9.23 5.26
C SER A 114 2.13 8.68 4.62
N VAL A 115 2.93 9.54 4.00
CA VAL A 115 4.24 9.15 3.45
C VAL A 115 5.24 8.77 4.54
N GLU A 116 5.14 9.33 5.73
CA GLU A 116 5.96 8.98 6.89
C GLU A 116 5.68 7.53 7.34
N SER A 117 4.41 7.10 7.28
CA SER A 117 4.04 5.71 7.54
C SER A 117 4.61 4.77 6.47
N LEU A 118 4.62 5.17 5.20
CA LEU A 118 5.28 4.42 4.13
C LEU A 118 6.78 4.24 4.42
N TYR A 119 7.48 5.30 4.81
CA TYR A 119 8.92 5.21 5.12
C TYR A 119 9.19 4.26 6.28
N ARG A 120 8.42 4.36 7.36
CA ARG A 120 8.51 3.41 8.50
C ARG A 120 8.23 1.98 8.06
N ARG A 121 7.19 1.76 7.24
CA ARG A 121 6.83 0.44 6.72
C ARG A 121 7.96 -0.18 5.89
N ILE A 122 8.61 0.61 5.02
CA ILE A 122 9.77 0.17 4.24
C ILE A 122 10.90 -0.29 5.17
N GLU A 123 11.21 0.50 6.21
CA GLU A 123 12.28 0.18 7.17
C GLU A 123 11.94 -1.07 7.99
N GLN A 124 10.69 -1.20 8.45
CA GLN A 124 10.22 -2.38 9.17
C GLN A 124 10.34 -3.65 8.31
N ILE A 125 9.83 -3.62 7.09
CA ILE A 125 9.90 -4.76 6.15
C ILE A 125 11.35 -5.11 5.81
N ALA A 126 12.17 -4.12 5.48
CA ALA A 126 13.58 -4.33 5.15
C ALA A 126 14.38 -4.92 6.32
N GLY A 127 14.07 -4.49 7.56
CA GLY A 127 14.65 -5.06 8.78
C GLY A 127 14.29 -6.54 8.93
N GLN A 128 13.03 -6.92 8.76
CA GLN A 128 12.58 -8.31 8.86
C GLN A 128 13.18 -9.22 7.79
N LEU A 129 13.43 -8.68 6.60
CA LEU A 129 14.03 -9.42 5.50
C LEU A 129 15.58 -9.45 5.53
N GLY A 130 16.20 -8.76 6.50
CA GLY A 130 17.67 -8.69 6.63
C GLY A 130 18.33 -7.80 5.57
N VAL A 131 17.60 -6.86 4.97
CA VAL A 131 18.07 -5.99 3.86
C VAL A 131 17.95 -4.50 4.22
N ALA A 132 18.23 -4.13 5.46
CA ALA A 132 18.03 -2.78 5.99
C ALA A 132 18.66 -1.68 5.11
N HIS A 133 19.83 -1.93 4.51
CA HIS A 133 20.50 -0.98 3.62
C HIS A 133 19.68 -0.69 2.33
N LYS A 134 18.99 -1.72 1.78
CA LYS A 134 18.07 -1.53 0.65
C LYS A 134 16.86 -0.68 1.06
N GLY A 135 16.33 -0.91 2.28
CA GLY A 135 15.24 -0.11 2.85
C GLY A 135 15.60 1.36 2.94
N GLN A 136 16.77 1.69 3.51
CA GLN A 136 17.25 3.07 3.60
C GLN A 136 17.44 3.72 2.21
N SER A 137 17.95 2.96 1.25
CA SER A 137 18.12 3.45 -0.12
C SER A 137 16.78 3.72 -0.80
N LEU A 138 15.82 2.79 -0.69
CA LEU A 138 14.47 2.92 -1.24
C LEU A 138 13.73 4.11 -0.61
N THR A 139 13.76 4.24 0.72
CA THR A 139 13.15 5.36 1.44
C THR A 139 13.69 6.70 0.95
N ARG A 140 15.01 6.82 0.81
CA ARG A 140 15.67 8.03 0.33
C ARG A 140 15.26 8.38 -1.10
N HIS A 141 15.19 7.38 -1.97
CA HIS A 141 14.75 7.52 -3.35
C HIS A 141 13.31 8.03 -3.43
N ILE A 142 12.38 7.36 -2.77
CA ILE A 142 10.96 7.74 -2.76
C ILE A 142 10.76 9.14 -2.14
N ARG A 143 11.48 9.46 -1.06
CA ARG A 143 11.42 10.79 -0.45
C ARG A 143 11.80 11.90 -1.43
N ASN A 144 12.83 11.71 -2.23
CA ASN A 144 13.27 12.66 -3.24
C ASN A 144 12.23 12.79 -4.37
N GLU A 145 11.67 11.67 -4.84
CA GLU A 145 10.64 11.68 -5.88
C GLU A 145 9.34 12.35 -5.39
N VAL A 146 8.91 12.08 -4.15
CA VAL A 146 7.75 12.73 -3.54
C VAL A 146 7.97 14.24 -3.42
N ALA A 147 9.15 14.67 -2.93
CA ALA A 147 9.47 16.09 -2.83
C ALA A 147 9.45 16.76 -4.21
N ALA A 148 10.02 16.14 -5.23
CA ALA A 148 10.01 16.64 -6.60
C ALA A 148 8.58 16.70 -7.17
N ALA A 149 7.75 15.71 -6.90
CA ALA A 149 6.35 15.69 -7.33
C ALA A 149 5.52 16.79 -6.63
N ILE A 150 5.70 16.98 -5.33
CA ILE A 150 5.01 18.05 -4.56
C ILE A 150 5.40 19.44 -5.09
N ALA A 151 6.66 19.65 -5.46
CA ALA A 151 7.15 20.93 -5.99
C ALA A 151 6.59 21.28 -7.37
N GLN A 152 6.01 20.34 -8.11
CA GLN A 152 5.37 20.63 -9.39
C GLN A 152 4.13 21.52 -9.18
N PRO A 153 3.88 22.49 -10.08
CA PRO A 153 2.70 23.32 -9.99
C PRO A 153 1.43 22.50 -10.11
N SER A 154 0.42 22.86 -9.35
CA SER A 154 -0.95 22.35 -9.47
C SER A 154 -1.92 23.51 -9.34
N ARG A 155 -3.12 23.34 -9.91
CA ARG A 155 -4.22 24.26 -9.65
C ARG A 155 -5.10 23.64 -8.58
N PRO A 156 -5.38 24.33 -7.47
CA PRO A 156 -6.36 23.85 -6.50
C PRO A 156 -7.69 23.59 -7.21
N GLN A 157 -8.21 22.38 -7.06
CA GLN A 157 -9.48 21.97 -7.64
C GLN A 157 -10.22 21.10 -6.65
N ARG A 158 -11.53 21.19 -6.67
CA ARG A 158 -12.42 20.35 -5.87
C ARG A 158 -12.44 18.95 -6.47
N ALA A 159 -11.83 18.00 -5.81
CA ALA A 159 -11.65 16.65 -6.29
C ALA A 159 -12.44 15.63 -5.46
N ILE A 160 -12.82 14.52 -6.08
CA ILE A 160 -13.40 13.36 -5.42
C ILE A 160 -12.74 12.08 -5.93
N VAL A 161 -12.50 11.12 -5.05
CA VAL A 161 -12.08 9.77 -5.43
C VAL A 161 -13.24 8.82 -5.27
N LEU A 162 -13.62 8.15 -6.34
CA LEU A 162 -14.76 7.23 -6.39
C LEU A 162 -14.30 5.79 -6.55
N VAL A 163 -14.90 4.90 -5.76
CA VAL A 163 -14.73 3.44 -5.82
C VAL A 163 -16.09 2.79 -5.99
N ASN A 164 -16.21 1.88 -6.93
CA ASN A 164 -17.41 1.08 -7.14
C ASN A 164 -17.06 -0.42 -7.09
N ARG A 165 -17.49 -1.11 -6.05
CA ARG A 165 -17.29 -2.56 -5.93
C ARG A 165 -18.59 -3.37 -5.99
N THR A 166 -19.72 -2.75 -5.63
CA THR A 166 -21.01 -3.46 -5.47
C THR A 166 -22.17 -2.75 -6.15
N GLY A 167 -21.89 -1.91 -7.17
CA GLY A 167 -22.92 -1.17 -7.92
C GLY A 167 -23.18 0.25 -7.41
N SER A 168 -22.91 0.55 -6.13
CA SER A 168 -22.99 1.89 -5.54
C SER A 168 -21.61 2.51 -5.41
N PHE A 169 -21.52 3.83 -5.63
CA PHE A 169 -20.26 4.53 -5.42
C PHE A 169 -20.00 4.79 -3.94
N MET A 170 -18.76 4.48 -3.55
CA MET A 170 -18.17 4.95 -2.30
C MET A 170 -17.18 6.05 -2.63
N ALA A 171 -17.19 7.13 -1.89
CA ALA A 171 -16.23 8.21 -2.05
C ALA A 171 -15.29 8.27 -0.84
N ALA A 172 -14.03 8.60 -1.11
CA ALA A 172 -12.98 8.69 -0.10
C ALA A 172 -13.09 10.02 0.66
N GLY A 173 -13.33 9.94 1.96
CA GLY A 173 -13.28 11.08 2.88
C GLY A 173 -11.96 11.16 3.66
N ALA A 174 -11.94 12.02 4.66
CA ALA A 174 -10.78 12.24 5.53
C ALA A 174 -10.23 10.95 6.14
N GLY A 175 -8.92 10.90 6.35
CA GLY A 175 -8.25 9.76 6.96
C GLY A 175 -8.13 8.52 6.06
N THR A 176 -8.38 8.64 4.75
CA THR A 176 -8.10 7.61 3.76
C THR A 176 -6.78 7.87 3.04
N ALA A 177 -6.17 6.84 2.48
CA ALA A 177 -4.99 7.01 1.63
C ALA A 177 -5.27 7.93 0.44
N ALA A 178 -6.44 7.81 -0.18
CA ALA A 178 -6.88 8.67 -1.28
C ALA A 178 -6.94 10.15 -0.87
N ASP A 179 -7.51 10.45 0.31
CA ASP A 179 -7.54 11.82 0.86
C ASP A 179 -6.12 12.37 1.06
N ALA A 180 -5.23 11.58 1.67
CA ALA A 180 -3.85 12.00 1.89
C ALA A 180 -3.11 12.28 0.57
N VAL A 181 -3.32 11.46 -0.48
CA VAL A 181 -2.70 11.67 -1.79
C VAL A 181 -3.28 12.89 -2.50
N LEU A 182 -4.61 13.15 -2.41
CA LEU A 182 -5.22 14.38 -2.92
C LEU A 182 -4.60 15.62 -2.27
N ASN A 183 -4.51 15.64 -0.93
CA ASN A 183 -3.95 16.76 -0.17
C ASN A 183 -2.48 17.01 -0.54
N LEU A 184 -1.66 15.95 -0.69
CA LEU A 184 -0.27 16.07 -1.13
C LEU A 184 -0.15 16.61 -2.58
N ALA A 185 -1.12 16.30 -3.43
CA ALA A 185 -1.19 16.84 -4.78
C ALA A 185 -1.69 18.30 -4.84
N GLY A 186 -2.15 18.88 -3.72
CA GLY A 186 -2.71 20.23 -3.64
C GLY A 186 -4.14 20.32 -4.17
N LEU A 187 -4.91 19.23 -4.05
CA LEU A 187 -6.31 19.13 -4.44
C LEU A 187 -7.22 19.16 -3.21
N ASP A 188 -8.38 19.80 -3.32
CA ASP A 188 -9.37 19.92 -2.26
C ASP A 188 -10.33 18.73 -2.30
N ASN A 189 -10.24 17.81 -1.34
CA ASN A 189 -11.19 16.71 -1.23
C ASN A 189 -12.57 17.24 -0.83
N VAL A 190 -13.59 17.10 -1.72
CA VAL A 190 -14.95 17.56 -1.44
C VAL A 190 -15.64 16.81 -0.29
N LEU A 191 -15.06 15.67 0.16
CA LEU A 191 -15.51 14.88 1.31
C LEU A 191 -14.60 14.99 2.52
N SER A 192 -13.74 16.00 2.62
CA SER A 192 -12.82 16.20 3.75
C SER A 192 -13.50 16.30 5.13
N ALA A 193 -14.78 16.66 5.18
CA ALA A 193 -15.57 16.67 6.43
C ALA A 193 -16.09 15.28 6.86
N GLN A 194 -15.98 14.26 6.03
CA GLN A 194 -16.47 12.89 6.27
C GLN A 194 -15.28 11.96 6.55
N GLN A 195 -15.36 11.16 7.61
CA GLN A 195 -14.31 10.18 7.94
C GLN A 195 -14.49 8.87 7.15
N GLY A 196 -13.40 8.38 6.56
CA GLY A 196 -13.36 7.10 5.85
C GLY A 196 -14.15 7.13 4.53
N TYR A 197 -14.44 5.95 4.00
CA TYR A 197 -15.24 5.83 2.77
C TYR A 197 -16.73 5.94 3.08
N LYS A 198 -17.44 6.76 2.30
CA LYS A 198 -18.89 6.98 2.44
C LYS A 198 -19.62 6.68 1.15
N PRO A 199 -20.81 6.07 1.21
CA PRO A 199 -21.66 5.94 0.05
C PRO A 199 -22.07 7.35 -0.44
N VAL A 200 -22.08 7.54 -1.76
CA VAL A 200 -22.52 8.79 -2.38
C VAL A 200 -23.58 8.49 -3.43
N SER A 201 -24.73 9.18 -3.31
CA SER A 201 -25.81 9.09 -4.29
C SER A 201 -25.56 9.98 -5.52
N ALA A 202 -26.36 9.80 -6.58
CA ALA A 202 -26.31 10.64 -7.77
C ALA A 202 -26.59 12.11 -7.43
N GLU A 203 -27.57 12.38 -6.58
CA GLU A 203 -27.94 13.72 -6.11
C GLU A 203 -26.81 14.30 -5.24
N GLY A 204 -26.22 13.48 -4.37
CA GLY A 204 -25.07 13.86 -3.54
C GLY A 204 -23.89 14.30 -4.40
N LEU A 205 -23.57 13.57 -5.48
CA LEU A 205 -22.52 13.96 -6.41
C LEU A 205 -22.81 15.27 -7.12
N ALA A 206 -24.05 15.49 -7.54
CA ALA A 206 -24.47 16.74 -8.16
C ALA A 206 -24.33 17.94 -7.22
N VAL A 207 -24.68 17.78 -5.94
CA VAL A 207 -24.52 18.82 -4.89
C VAL A 207 -23.06 19.07 -4.57
N LEU A 208 -22.24 18.00 -4.48
CA LEU A 208 -20.80 18.13 -4.24
C LEU A 208 -20.08 18.82 -5.39
N ALA A 209 -20.60 18.76 -6.62
CA ALA A 209 -20.11 19.43 -7.81
C ALA A 209 -18.56 19.41 -7.93
N PRO A 210 -17.91 18.24 -7.99
CA PRO A 210 -16.47 18.17 -8.13
C PRO A 210 -16.00 18.68 -9.49
N ASP A 211 -14.85 19.37 -9.53
CA ASP A 211 -14.18 19.81 -10.74
C ASP A 211 -13.32 18.70 -11.38
N LEU A 212 -12.90 17.73 -10.57
CA LEU A 212 -12.10 16.59 -10.96
C LEU A 212 -12.63 15.33 -10.28
N ILE A 213 -12.89 14.29 -11.05
CA ILE A 213 -13.22 12.96 -10.54
C ILE A 213 -12.04 12.04 -10.81
N ILE A 214 -11.55 11.42 -9.75
CA ILE A 214 -10.63 10.29 -9.83
C ILE A 214 -11.44 9.03 -9.61
N VAL A 215 -11.28 8.04 -10.49
CA VAL A 215 -11.97 6.76 -10.39
C VAL A 215 -10.97 5.63 -10.56
N THR A 216 -11.13 4.54 -9.80
CA THR A 216 -10.24 3.39 -9.92
C THR A 216 -10.50 2.62 -11.21
N ALA A 217 -9.45 2.00 -11.76
CA ALA A 217 -9.55 1.19 -12.98
C ALA A 217 -10.57 0.06 -12.84
N ALA A 218 -10.58 -0.63 -11.68
CA ALA A 218 -11.57 -1.68 -11.39
C ALA A 218 -13.00 -1.11 -11.37
N SER A 219 -13.21 0.11 -10.85
CA SER A 219 -14.53 0.76 -10.83
C SER A 219 -15.04 1.11 -12.24
N VAL A 220 -14.13 1.54 -13.11
CA VAL A 220 -14.44 1.78 -14.53
C VAL A 220 -14.82 0.48 -15.22
N HIS A 221 -14.04 -0.59 -15.00
CA HIS A 221 -14.33 -1.91 -15.54
C HIS A 221 -15.70 -2.43 -15.06
N ALA A 222 -15.99 -2.34 -13.76
CA ALA A 222 -17.28 -2.72 -13.17
C ALA A 222 -18.46 -1.88 -13.69
N SER A 223 -18.20 -0.70 -14.23
CA SER A 223 -19.20 0.18 -14.82
C SER A 223 -19.47 -0.08 -16.31
N GLY A 224 -18.76 -1.02 -16.92
CA GLY A 224 -18.85 -1.31 -18.35
C GLY A 224 -17.96 -0.41 -19.23
N GLY A 225 -16.90 0.17 -18.65
CA GLY A 225 -15.95 1.05 -19.32
C GLY A 225 -16.13 2.53 -19.00
N LEU A 226 -15.17 3.36 -19.44
CA LEU A 226 -15.12 4.78 -19.09
C LEU A 226 -16.31 5.57 -19.64
N ASP A 227 -16.78 5.27 -20.84
CA ASP A 227 -17.91 5.98 -21.44
C ASP A 227 -19.22 5.65 -20.72
N ALA A 228 -19.43 4.38 -20.36
CA ALA A 228 -20.56 3.97 -19.53
C ALA A 228 -20.49 4.62 -18.13
N PHE A 229 -19.30 4.70 -17.53
CA PHE A 229 -19.09 5.42 -16.28
C PHE A 229 -19.48 6.91 -16.39
N ARG A 230 -19.03 7.61 -17.43
CA ARG A 230 -19.33 9.03 -17.67
C ARG A 230 -20.83 9.31 -17.80
N GLN A 231 -21.58 8.37 -18.36
CA GLN A 231 -23.02 8.50 -18.58
C GLN A 231 -23.87 8.14 -17.35
N ARG A 232 -23.27 7.64 -16.28
CA ARG A 232 -24.04 7.31 -15.06
C ARG A 232 -24.67 8.55 -14.45
N ALA A 233 -25.90 8.36 -13.95
CA ALA A 233 -26.59 9.40 -13.21
C ALA A 233 -25.73 9.93 -12.05
N GLY A 234 -25.69 11.22 -11.85
CA GLY A 234 -24.81 11.89 -10.88
C GLY A 234 -23.42 12.20 -11.40
N ILE A 235 -22.78 11.33 -12.19
CA ILE A 235 -21.48 11.63 -12.83
C ILE A 235 -21.70 12.65 -13.96
N ALA A 236 -22.62 12.37 -14.89
CA ALA A 236 -22.87 13.18 -16.07
C ALA A 236 -23.26 14.63 -15.74
N SER A 237 -23.83 14.89 -14.56
CA SER A 237 -24.26 16.22 -14.10
C SER A 237 -23.16 17.03 -13.39
N THR A 238 -21.95 16.47 -13.20
CA THR A 238 -20.86 17.16 -12.53
C THR A 238 -20.08 18.10 -13.46
N PRO A 239 -19.48 19.18 -12.92
CA PRO A 239 -18.50 20.00 -13.65
C PRO A 239 -17.36 19.16 -14.23
N ALA A 240 -16.87 18.16 -13.48
CA ALA A 240 -15.83 17.24 -13.93
C ALA A 240 -16.21 16.51 -15.24
N ALA A 241 -17.44 16.01 -15.35
CA ALA A 241 -17.90 15.34 -16.58
C ALA A 241 -18.05 16.31 -17.74
N THR A 242 -18.63 17.50 -17.51
CA THR A 242 -18.79 18.56 -18.50
C THR A 242 -17.46 18.98 -19.10
N HIS A 243 -16.41 19.12 -18.27
CA HIS A 243 -15.08 19.52 -18.68
C HIS A 243 -14.15 18.35 -19.03
N LYS A 244 -14.66 17.12 -19.08
CA LYS A 244 -13.90 15.88 -19.37
C LYS A 244 -12.74 15.63 -18.40
N ARG A 245 -12.88 16.05 -17.15
CA ARG A 245 -11.90 15.90 -16.07
C ARG A 245 -12.24 14.68 -15.20
N ILE A 246 -12.22 13.51 -15.81
CA ILE A 246 -12.39 12.22 -15.16
C ILE A 246 -11.12 11.42 -15.40
N GLU A 247 -10.32 11.27 -14.35
CA GLU A 247 -9.04 10.57 -14.38
C GLU A 247 -9.20 9.14 -13.87
N VAL A 248 -8.72 8.17 -14.65
CA VAL A 248 -8.71 6.76 -14.27
C VAL A 248 -7.34 6.43 -13.70
N MET A 249 -7.32 5.95 -12.46
CA MET A 249 -6.06 5.58 -11.80
C MET A 249 -6.05 4.09 -11.43
N ASP A 250 -4.86 3.51 -11.39
CA ASP A 250 -4.63 2.19 -10.81
C ASP A 250 -5.14 2.15 -9.36
N ASP A 251 -5.81 1.05 -9.00
CA ASP A 251 -6.48 0.93 -7.70
C ASP A 251 -5.48 1.04 -6.53
N LEU A 252 -4.36 0.31 -6.61
CA LEU A 252 -3.36 0.35 -5.53
C LEU A 252 -2.65 1.70 -5.46
N LEU A 253 -2.51 2.39 -6.61
CA LEU A 253 -1.85 3.67 -6.70
C LEU A 253 -2.61 4.78 -5.95
N ILE A 254 -3.95 4.78 -6.04
CA ILE A 254 -4.78 5.82 -5.38
C ILE A 254 -5.35 5.37 -4.03
N LEU A 255 -5.59 4.09 -3.82
CA LEU A 255 -6.19 3.57 -2.58
C LEU A 255 -5.15 3.14 -1.54
N GLY A 256 -3.86 3.13 -1.88
CA GLY A 256 -2.75 2.83 -1.00
C GLY A 256 -1.68 3.92 -1.04
N ILE A 257 -0.83 3.97 -0.02
CA ILE A 257 0.39 4.77 -0.06
C ILE A 257 1.56 3.78 -0.10
N GLY A 258 1.95 3.44 -1.34
CA GLY A 258 3.02 2.50 -1.64
C GLY A 258 4.26 3.18 -2.24
N PRO A 259 5.27 2.40 -2.63
CA PRO A 259 6.50 2.91 -3.27
C PRO A 259 6.26 3.82 -4.48
N ARG A 260 5.15 3.63 -5.20
CA ARG A 260 4.78 4.44 -6.38
C ARG A 260 4.01 5.72 -6.05
N VAL A 261 3.96 6.17 -4.80
CA VAL A 261 3.18 7.37 -4.40
C VAL A 261 3.55 8.63 -5.18
N ALA A 262 4.81 8.81 -5.54
CA ALA A 262 5.25 9.93 -6.37
C ALA A 262 4.61 9.92 -7.78
N GLN A 263 4.43 8.73 -8.36
CA GLN A 263 3.70 8.55 -9.62
C GLN A 263 2.23 8.97 -9.49
N ALA A 264 1.57 8.61 -8.37
CA ALA A 264 0.20 9.06 -8.10
C ALA A 264 0.11 10.58 -8.04
N LEU A 265 1.05 11.23 -7.33
CA LEU A 265 1.10 12.69 -7.24
C LEU A 265 1.30 13.36 -8.60
N GLN A 266 2.23 12.86 -9.42
CA GLN A 266 2.48 13.37 -10.77
C GLN A 266 1.25 13.26 -11.66
N GLN A 267 0.53 12.12 -11.61
CA GLN A 267 -0.68 11.90 -12.38
C GLN A 267 -1.80 12.87 -11.96
N LEU A 268 -2.01 13.05 -10.65
CA LEU A 268 -3.00 14.00 -10.12
C LEU A 268 -2.69 15.44 -10.48
N LYS A 269 -1.43 15.87 -10.34
CA LYS A 269 -1.00 17.23 -10.72
C LYS A 269 -1.18 17.50 -12.21
N LYS A 270 -0.91 16.52 -13.06
CA LYS A 270 -1.18 16.62 -14.50
C LYS A 270 -2.68 16.74 -14.78
N ALA A 271 -3.53 15.95 -14.09
CA ALA A 271 -4.98 16.01 -14.24
C ALA A 271 -5.59 17.35 -13.75
N SER A 272 -4.87 18.09 -12.90
CA SER A 272 -5.30 19.40 -12.36
C SER A 272 -4.89 20.60 -13.23
N GLN A 273 -4.13 20.41 -14.29
CA GLN A 273 -3.74 21.49 -15.23
C GLN A 273 -4.82 21.73 -16.27
#